data_3625cb1af0d08854c5bbae4c8f0c1d23
#
_entry.id   3625cb1af0d08854c5bbae4c8f0c1d23
#
_cell.length_a   1.000
_cell.length_b   1.000
_cell.length_c   1.000
_cell.angle_alpha   90.00
_cell.angle_beta   90.00
_cell.angle_gamma   90.00
#
_symmetry.space_group_name_H-M   'P 1'
#
loop_
_entity.id
_entity.type
_entity.pdbx_description
1 polymer ?
#
loop_
_entity_poly.entity_id
_entity_poly.type
_entity_poly.pdbx_seq_one_letter_code
_entity_poly.pdbx_strand_id
1 'polypeptide(L)'
;MAKQFEERYRYYQKHIQVPEITKQILDYCKENYRIGILTNGTTKNQGKKLETLGLDHWFDPKTMFISESIGAAKPDVKAFHTVQKEMKLDPEETWFIGDTFEIDVVGAKNSGWHVIWFNHRNRPMPEGDIVPDVEVTSGQELFEYIKKL
;
A
#
# COMPACT_ATOMS: atom_id res chain seq x y z
N MET A 1 2.93 -2.46 1.03
CA MET A 1 2.62 -3.61 0.17
C MET A 1 3.27 -3.53 -1.20
N ALA A 2 3.18 -2.39 -1.89
CA ALA A 2 3.78 -2.27 -3.22
C ALA A 2 5.28 -2.57 -3.24
N LYS A 3 6.05 -2.05 -2.28
CA LYS A 3 7.48 -2.30 -2.21
C LYS A 3 7.81 -3.77 -1.95
N GLN A 4 7.04 -4.44 -1.11
CA GLN A 4 7.23 -5.86 -0.83
C GLN A 4 7.01 -6.69 -2.10
N PHE A 5 5.98 -6.37 -2.86
CA PHE A 5 5.72 -7.03 -4.14
C PHE A 5 6.83 -6.76 -5.14
N GLU A 6 7.40 -5.56 -5.14
CA GLU A 6 8.50 -5.21 -6.02
C GLU A 6 9.73 -6.07 -5.75
N GLU A 7 10.12 -6.23 -4.49
CA GLU A 7 11.26 -7.07 -4.12
C GLU A 7 11.04 -8.52 -4.53
N ARG A 8 9.84 -9.04 -4.28
CA ARG A 8 9.47 -10.40 -4.70
C ARG A 8 9.50 -10.55 -6.20
N TYR A 9 9.02 -9.54 -6.93
CA TYR A 9 9.04 -9.56 -8.38
C TYR A 9 10.46 -9.71 -8.93
N ARG A 10 11.40 -8.96 -8.39
CA ARG A 10 12.80 -9.04 -8.82
C ARG A 10 13.40 -10.42 -8.62
N TYR A 11 13.06 -11.07 -7.51
CA TYR A 11 13.58 -12.39 -7.16
C TYR A 11 12.92 -13.52 -7.92
N TYR A 12 11.60 -13.45 -8.06
CA TYR A 12 10.79 -14.54 -8.62
C TYR A 12 10.16 -14.18 -9.96
N GLN A 13 10.85 -13.43 -10.78
CA GLN A 13 10.35 -12.85 -12.02
C GLN A 13 9.53 -13.79 -12.91
N LYS A 14 9.83 -15.09 -12.91
CA LYS A 14 9.16 -16.08 -13.75
C LYS A 14 8.03 -16.83 -13.03
N HIS A 15 7.99 -16.76 -11.70
CA HIS A 15 7.10 -17.56 -10.88
C HIS A 15 6.35 -16.76 -9.85
N ILE A 16 6.38 -15.43 -9.95
CA ILE A 16 5.78 -14.60 -8.92
C ILE A 16 4.28 -14.77 -8.92
N GLN A 17 3.76 -14.99 -7.74
CA GLN A 17 2.33 -15.02 -7.47
C GLN A 17 2.07 -14.24 -6.20
N VAL A 18 0.90 -13.64 -6.11
CA VAL A 18 0.45 -13.02 -4.87
C VAL A 18 0.29 -14.13 -3.82
N PRO A 19 0.89 -14.00 -2.62
CA PRO A 19 0.72 -15.01 -1.58
C PRO A 19 -0.75 -15.24 -1.23
N GLU A 20 -1.09 -16.46 -0.81
CA GLU A 20 -2.47 -16.83 -0.52
C GLU A 20 -3.11 -15.92 0.52
N ILE A 21 -2.40 -15.61 1.61
CA ILE A 21 -2.93 -14.70 2.62
C ILE A 21 -3.21 -13.31 2.06
N THR A 22 -2.38 -12.85 1.13
CA THR A 22 -2.58 -11.55 0.47
C THR A 22 -3.82 -11.58 -0.42
N LYS A 23 -4.04 -12.69 -1.13
CA LYS A 23 -5.28 -12.86 -1.92
C LYS A 23 -6.51 -12.78 -1.05
N GLN A 24 -6.49 -13.43 0.12
CA GLN A 24 -7.59 -13.38 1.06
C GLN A 24 -7.85 -11.96 1.56
N ILE A 25 -6.79 -11.22 1.87
CA ILE A 25 -6.88 -9.83 2.29
C ILE A 25 -7.50 -8.97 1.17
N LEU A 26 -7.01 -9.13 -0.06
CA LEU A 26 -7.50 -8.35 -1.19
C LEU A 26 -8.95 -8.68 -1.52
N ASP A 27 -9.33 -9.96 -1.47
CA ASP A 27 -10.73 -10.36 -1.66
C ASP A 27 -11.65 -9.70 -0.63
N TYR A 28 -11.26 -9.76 0.64
CA TYR A 28 -12.01 -9.16 1.72
C TYR A 28 -12.13 -7.64 1.56
N CYS A 29 -11.03 -6.98 1.24
CA CYS A 29 -11.01 -5.53 1.09
C CYS A 29 -11.84 -5.09 -0.11
N LYS A 30 -11.79 -5.82 -1.21
CA LYS A 30 -12.58 -5.51 -2.40
C LYS A 30 -14.08 -5.57 -2.12
N GLU A 31 -14.51 -6.54 -1.30
CA GLU A 31 -15.92 -6.69 -0.95
C GLU A 31 -16.41 -5.63 0.04
N ASN A 32 -15.55 -5.15 0.92
CA ASN A 32 -15.98 -4.33 2.05
C ASN A 32 -15.54 -2.86 1.96
N TYR A 33 -14.59 -2.54 1.10
CA TYR A 33 -14.01 -1.20 1.02
C TYR A 33 -13.74 -0.79 -0.42
N ARG A 34 -13.62 0.51 -0.63
CA ARG A 34 -12.99 1.01 -1.84
C ARG A 34 -11.48 0.88 -1.67
N ILE A 35 -10.80 0.32 -2.66
CA ILE A 35 -9.38 0.05 -2.55
C ILE A 35 -8.62 0.68 -3.71
N GLY A 36 -7.35 1.02 -3.45
CA GLY A 36 -6.45 1.59 -4.45
C GLY A 36 -5.01 1.27 -4.13
N ILE A 37 -4.13 1.60 -5.05
CA ILE A 37 -2.69 1.41 -4.91
C ILE A 37 -1.99 2.74 -5.12
N LEU A 38 -1.05 3.05 -4.25
CA LEU A 38 -0.10 4.16 -4.43
C LEU A 38 1.31 3.59 -4.35
N THR A 39 2.05 3.65 -5.44
CA THR A 39 3.38 3.06 -5.54
C THR A 39 4.37 4.05 -6.14
N ASN A 40 5.59 4.06 -5.59
CA ASN A 40 6.69 4.84 -6.15
C ASN A 40 7.35 4.07 -7.29
N GLY A 41 7.68 4.75 -8.35
CA GLY A 41 8.38 4.17 -9.47
C GLY A 41 7.99 4.76 -10.81
N THR A 42 8.46 4.15 -11.88
CA THR A 42 8.13 4.58 -13.23
C THR A 42 6.86 3.88 -13.70
N THR A 43 6.10 4.56 -14.55
CA THR A 43 4.87 4.02 -15.13
C THR A 43 5.14 2.69 -15.85
N LYS A 44 6.24 2.63 -16.60
CA LYS A 44 6.60 1.43 -17.33
C LYS A 44 6.86 0.23 -16.41
N ASN A 45 7.71 0.43 -15.39
CA ASN A 45 8.10 -0.67 -14.50
C ASN A 45 6.97 -1.09 -13.57
N GLN A 46 6.30 -0.13 -12.94
CA GLN A 46 5.25 -0.45 -11.98
C GLN A 46 3.98 -0.96 -12.68
N GLY A 47 3.62 -0.38 -13.81
CA GLY A 47 2.48 -0.86 -14.58
C GLY A 47 2.65 -2.32 -14.99
N LYS A 48 3.86 -2.68 -15.45
CA LYS A 48 4.18 -4.06 -15.83
C LYS A 48 4.13 -5.01 -14.63
N LYS A 49 4.62 -4.58 -13.47
CA LYS A 49 4.56 -5.39 -12.25
C LYS A 49 3.13 -5.63 -11.79
N LEU A 50 2.32 -4.59 -11.79
CA LEU A 50 0.93 -4.70 -11.38
C LEU A 50 0.19 -5.68 -12.30
N GLU A 51 0.44 -5.62 -13.59
CA GLU A 51 -0.12 -6.54 -14.56
C GLU A 51 0.37 -7.97 -14.34
N THR A 52 1.69 -8.15 -14.16
CA THR A 52 2.30 -9.46 -13.94
C THR A 52 1.78 -10.13 -12.68
N LEU A 53 1.56 -9.37 -11.62
CA LEU A 53 1.01 -9.87 -10.37
C LEU A 53 -0.49 -10.15 -10.45
N GLY A 54 -1.14 -9.73 -11.54
CA GLY A 54 -2.59 -9.91 -11.69
C GLY A 54 -3.40 -9.02 -10.76
N LEU A 55 -2.85 -7.90 -10.33
CA LEU A 55 -3.51 -7.00 -9.39
C LEU A 55 -4.73 -6.31 -9.99
N ASP A 56 -4.85 -6.30 -11.33
CA ASP A 56 -6.04 -5.84 -12.03
C ASP A 56 -7.28 -6.67 -11.70
N HIS A 57 -7.11 -7.86 -11.14
CA HIS A 57 -8.22 -8.68 -10.64
C HIS A 57 -8.91 -7.99 -9.43
N TRP A 58 -8.17 -7.25 -8.63
CA TRP A 58 -8.71 -6.58 -7.44
C TRP A 58 -8.87 -5.08 -7.61
N PHE A 59 -8.03 -4.45 -8.42
CA PHE A 59 -7.96 -2.99 -8.54
C PHE A 59 -8.33 -2.53 -9.94
N ASP A 60 -9.18 -1.49 -10.01
CA ASP A 60 -9.44 -0.78 -11.24
C ASP A 60 -8.20 0.04 -11.61
N PRO A 61 -7.80 0.09 -12.91
CA PRO A 61 -6.69 0.95 -13.33
C PRO A 61 -6.80 2.41 -12.87
N LYS A 62 -8.01 2.91 -12.70
CA LYS A 62 -8.25 4.27 -12.21
C LYS A 62 -7.89 4.46 -10.76
N THR A 63 -7.71 3.39 -9.99
CA THR A 63 -7.32 3.44 -8.59
C THR A 63 -5.90 2.95 -8.35
N MET A 64 -5.12 2.81 -9.42
CA MET A 64 -3.69 2.49 -9.36
C MET A 64 -2.90 3.75 -9.67
N PHE A 65 -2.21 4.28 -8.66
CA PHE A 65 -1.47 5.55 -8.76
C PHE A 65 0.02 5.27 -8.69
N ILE A 66 0.73 5.71 -9.73
CA ILE A 66 2.18 5.53 -9.85
C ILE A 66 2.83 6.91 -9.79
N SER A 67 3.89 7.05 -8.98
CA SER A 67 4.49 8.36 -8.70
C SER A 67 4.89 9.13 -9.96
N GLU A 68 5.43 8.47 -10.97
CA GLU A 68 5.77 9.13 -12.24
C GLU A 68 4.54 9.74 -12.90
N SER A 69 3.41 9.01 -12.91
CA SER A 69 2.18 9.47 -13.55
C SER A 69 1.53 10.64 -12.83
N ILE A 70 1.60 10.66 -11.50
CA ILE A 70 0.94 11.69 -10.71
C ILE A 70 1.84 12.85 -10.35
N GLY A 71 3.14 12.77 -10.68
CA GLY A 71 4.09 13.84 -10.46
C GLY A 71 4.51 14.05 -9.01
N ALA A 72 4.30 13.07 -8.15
CA ALA A 72 4.70 13.13 -6.74
C ALA A 72 4.91 11.72 -6.20
N ALA A 73 5.91 11.57 -5.34
CA ALA A 73 6.29 10.29 -4.75
C ALA A 73 6.19 10.35 -3.22
N LYS A 74 5.80 9.22 -2.61
CA LYS A 74 5.81 9.09 -1.16
C LYS A 74 7.24 9.36 -0.64
N PRO A 75 7.45 10.06 0.45
CA PRO A 75 6.48 10.49 1.46
C PRO A 75 5.86 11.87 1.22
N ASP A 76 6.01 12.45 0.03
CA ASP A 76 5.41 13.76 -0.26
C ASP A 76 3.90 13.68 -0.08
N VAL A 77 3.34 14.60 0.71
CA VAL A 77 1.89 14.63 0.95
C VAL A 77 1.10 14.85 -0.35
N LYS A 78 1.71 15.45 -1.35
CA LYS A 78 1.06 15.63 -2.66
C LYS A 78 0.65 14.29 -3.28
N ALA A 79 1.46 13.24 -3.08
CA ALA A 79 1.12 11.91 -3.59
C ALA A 79 -0.17 11.39 -2.96
N PHE A 80 -0.26 11.48 -1.62
CA PHE A 80 -1.46 11.04 -0.89
C PHE A 80 -2.66 11.92 -1.20
N HIS A 81 -2.47 13.24 -1.27
CA HIS A 81 -3.56 14.17 -1.57
C HIS A 81 -4.10 13.98 -3.00
N THR A 82 -3.25 13.59 -3.95
CA THR A 82 -3.71 13.27 -5.30
C THR A 82 -4.65 12.06 -5.28
N VAL A 83 -4.26 11.01 -4.58
CA VAL A 83 -5.12 9.82 -4.43
C VAL A 83 -6.44 10.19 -3.73
N GLN A 84 -6.34 10.96 -2.66
CA GLN A 84 -7.50 11.41 -1.90
C GLN A 84 -8.50 12.16 -2.79
N LYS A 85 -8.00 13.07 -3.60
CA LYS A 85 -8.82 13.85 -4.52
C LYS A 85 -9.45 12.98 -5.60
N GLU A 86 -8.63 12.17 -6.26
CA GLU A 86 -9.09 11.36 -7.39
C GLU A 86 -10.11 10.28 -6.95
N MET A 87 -9.92 9.70 -5.80
CA MET A 87 -10.83 8.69 -5.27
C MET A 87 -11.93 9.27 -4.38
N LYS A 88 -11.90 10.58 -4.13
CA LYS A 88 -12.87 11.27 -3.25
C LYS A 88 -12.92 10.63 -1.86
N LEU A 89 -11.74 10.49 -1.24
CA LEU A 89 -11.61 9.84 0.06
C LEU A 89 -11.78 10.84 1.20
N ASP A 90 -12.37 10.36 2.30
CA ASP A 90 -12.35 11.06 3.58
C ASP A 90 -11.07 10.61 4.31
N PRO A 91 -10.12 11.51 4.61
CA PRO A 91 -8.87 11.12 5.25
C PRO A 91 -9.08 10.46 6.61
N GLU A 92 -10.13 10.84 7.35
CA GLU A 92 -10.41 10.24 8.66
C GLU A 92 -10.88 8.79 8.56
N GLU A 93 -11.36 8.38 7.40
CA GLU A 93 -11.83 7.02 7.15
C GLU A 93 -10.91 6.23 6.23
N THR A 94 -9.75 6.81 5.88
CA THR A 94 -8.82 6.20 4.94
C THR A 94 -7.65 5.58 5.68
N TRP A 95 -7.35 4.33 5.31
CA TRP A 95 -6.24 3.57 5.86
C TRP A 95 -5.23 3.26 4.77
N PHE A 96 -3.96 3.51 5.06
CA PHE A 96 -2.86 3.15 4.18
C PHE A 96 -2.08 1.99 4.80
N ILE A 97 -1.73 1.02 3.98
CA ILE A 97 -0.95 -0.14 4.42
C ILE A 97 0.38 -0.09 3.68
N GLY A 98 1.47 -0.02 4.41
CA GLY A 98 2.79 0.05 3.81
C GLY A 98 3.85 -0.58 4.70
N ASP A 99 4.98 -0.94 4.09
CA ASP A 99 6.05 -1.65 4.78
C ASP A 99 7.27 -0.78 5.10
N THR A 100 7.39 0.39 4.50
CA THR A 100 8.55 1.26 4.68
C THR A 100 8.17 2.48 5.50
N PHE A 101 8.63 2.51 6.76
CA PHE A 101 8.24 3.55 7.70
C PHE A 101 8.47 4.95 7.16
N GLU A 102 9.65 5.23 6.64
CA GLU A 102 10.10 6.58 6.25
C GLU A 102 9.30 7.16 5.09
N ILE A 103 8.66 6.32 4.28
CA ILE A 103 7.87 6.80 3.15
C ILE A 103 6.38 6.53 3.33
N ASP A 104 6.02 5.37 3.84
CA ASP A 104 4.61 4.97 3.94
C ASP A 104 3.94 5.52 5.21
N VAL A 105 4.55 5.29 6.37
CA VAL A 105 3.99 5.77 7.64
C VAL A 105 4.07 7.29 7.73
N VAL A 106 5.25 7.83 7.45
CA VAL A 106 5.47 9.29 7.50
C VAL A 106 4.54 10.00 6.53
N GLY A 107 4.48 9.54 5.29
CA GLY A 107 3.65 10.17 4.27
C GLY A 107 2.16 10.12 4.59
N ALA A 108 1.66 8.96 4.99
CA ALA A 108 0.25 8.79 5.31
C ALA A 108 -0.16 9.63 6.54
N LYS A 109 0.64 9.60 7.60
CA LYS A 109 0.32 10.37 8.81
C LYS A 109 0.37 11.87 8.55
N ASN A 110 1.36 12.35 7.80
CA ASN A 110 1.44 13.77 7.44
C ASN A 110 0.30 14.20 6.52
N SER A 111 -0.32 13.26 5.84
CA SER A 111 -1.47 13.52 4.97
C SER A 111 -2.81 13.44 5.70
N GLY A 112 -2.81 13.11 6.97
CA GLY A 112 -4.02 13.00 7.79
C GLY A 112 -4.73 11.66 7.67
N TRP A 113 -4.09 10.65 7.10
CA TRP A 113 -4.66 9.31 6.96
C TRP A 113 -4.28 8.43 8.15
N HIS A 114 -5.05 7.37 8.35
CA HIS A 114 -4.64 6.28 9.23
C HIS A 114 -3.64 5.40 8.50
N VAL A 115 -2.76 4.73 9.25
CA VAL A 115 -1.78 3.85 8.64
C VAL A 115 -1.55 2.59 9.47
N ILE A 116 -1.48 1.47 8.76
CA ILE A 116 -0.99 0.20 9.31
C ILE A 116 0.43 0.02 8.79
N TRP A 117 1.40 -0.07 9.70
CA TRP A 117 2.77 -0.37 9.34
C TRP A 117 2.92 -1.89 9.27
N PHE A 118 3.08 -2.42 8.06
CA PHE A 118 3.33 -3.83 7.85
C PHE A 118 4.82 -4.10 8.00
N ASN A 119 5.25 -4.29 9.25
CA ASN A 119 6.65 -4.45 9.62
C ASN A 119 7.07 -5.92 9.54
N HIS A 120 7.00 -6.50 8.34
CA HIS A 120 7.35 -7.91 8.12
C HIS A 120 8.85 -8.19 8.27
N ARG A 121 9.68 -7.14 8.24
CA ARG A 121 11.12 -7.25 8.42
C ARG A 121 11.55 -7.06 9.88
N ASN A 122 10.61 -6.84 10.76
CA ASN A 122 10.83 -6.68 12.19
C ASN A 122 11.87 -5.60 12.52
N ARG A 123 11.75 -4.45 11.90
CA ARG A 123 12.63 -3.31 12.13
C ARG A 123 12.21 -2.56 13.39
N PRO A 124 13.16 -1.92 14.12
CA PRO A 124 12.79 -1.10 15.27
C PRO A 124 11.98 0.12 14.83
N MET A 125 11.07 0.54 15.69
CA MET A 125 10.28 1.77 15.48
C MET A 125 11.23 2.97 15.50
N PRO A 126 11.28 3.79 14.44
CA PRO A 126 12.08 5.01 14.47
C PRO A 126 11.67 5.96 15.58
N GLU A 127 12.61 6.66 16.15
CA GLU A 127 12.35 7.69 17.15
C GLU A 127 11.68 8.89 16.49
N GLY A 128 10.82 9.59 17.25
CA GLY A 128 10.15 10.79 16.78
C GLY A 128 8.67 10.79 17.10
N ASP A 129 7.98 11.83 16.65
CA ASP A 129 6.58 12.07 16.97
C ASP A 129 5.62 11.30 16.05
N ILE A 130 6.09 10.84 14.91
CA ILE A 130 5.27 10.12 13.95
C ILE A 130 5.25 8.65 14.32
N VAL A 131 4.04 8.14 14.61
CA VAL A 131 3.82 6.73 14.91
C VAL A 131 2.68 6.20 14.04
N PRO A 132 2.71 4.92 13.64
CA PRO A 132 1.57 4.34 12.93
C PRO A 132 0.39 4.15 13.89
N ASP A 133 -0.80 4.05 13.33
CA ASP A 133 -1.98 3.70 14.14
C ASP A 133 -1.87 2.25 14.62
N VAL A 134 -1.30 1.39 13.79
CA VAL A 134 -1.11 -0.03 14.10
C VAL A 134 0.18 -0.51 13.45
N GLU A 135 0.88 -1.41 14.14
CA GLU A 135 1.99 -2.16 13.58
C GLU A 135 1.63 -3.64 13.59
N VAL A 136 1.79 -4.31 12.45
CA VAL A 136 1.62 -5.76 12.32
C VAL A 136 2.89 -6.34 11.69
N THR A 137 3.21 -7.60 11.99
CA THR A 137 4.45 -8.23 11.53
C THR A 137 4.23 -9.38 10.56
N SER A 138 3.00 -9.80 10.35
CA SER A 138 2.68 -10.91 9.43
C SER A 138 1.40 -10.62 8.66
N GLY A 139 1.23 -11.31 7.52
CA GLY A 139 0.01 -11.22 6.74
C GLY A 139 -1.22 -11.66 7.54
N GLN A 140 -1.06 -12.67 8.40
CA GLN A 140 -2.15 -13.13 9.24
C GLN A 140 -2.59 -12.06 10.24
N GLU A 141 -1.65 -11.41 10.92
CA GLU A 141 -1.96 -10.28 11.81
C GLU A 141 -2.65 -9.15 11.06
N LEU A 142 -2.17 -8.84 9.87
CA LEU A 142 -2.75 -7.80 9.03
C LEU A 142 -4.21 -8.12 8.72
N PHE A 143 -4.49 -9.34 8.30
CA PHE A 143 -5.86 -9.77 7.99
C PHE A 143 -6.77 -9.70 9.21
N GLU A 144 -6.28 -10.21 10.36
CA GLU A 144 -7.03 -10.16 11.61
C GLU A 144 -7.41 -8.72 11.98
N TYR A 145 -6.47 -7.79 11.83
CA TYR A 145 -6.74 -6.39 12.14
C TYR A 145 -7.74 -5.76 11.18
N ILE A 146 -7.56 -5.99 9.87
CA ILE A 146 -8.46 -5.43 8.86
C ILE A 146 -9.91 -5.88 9.09
N LYS A 147 -10.10 -7.11 9.51
CA LYS A 147 -11.45 -7.63 9.80
C LYS A 147 -12.14 -6.94 10.97
N LYS A 148 -11.37 -6.26 11.81
CA LYS A 148 -11.91 -5.52 12.97
C LYS A 148 -12.22 -4.06 12.68
N LEU A 149 -11.83 -3.55 11.53
CA LEU A 149 -12.07 -2.16 11.15
C LEU A 149 -13.55 -1.85 10.93
#